data_c3dcd765cbb6b4726dcf3eafa696fb29
#
_entry.id   c3dcd765cbb6b4726dcf3eafa696fb29
#
_cell.length_a   1.000
_cell.length_b   1.000
_cell.length_c   1.000
_cell.angle_alpha   90.00
_cell.angle_beta   90.00
_cell.angle_gamma   90.00
#
_symmetry.space_group_name_H-M   'P 1'
#
loop_
_entity.id
_entity.type
_entity.pdbx_description
1 polymer ?
#
loop_
_entity_poly.entity_id
_entity_poly.type
_entity_poly.pdbx_seq_one_letter_code
_entity_poly.pdbx_strand_id
1 'polypeptide(L)'
;LRYRLSAATADAYAEAGFTAVVQDVVLGAELPAYVDLFRTRPLHVIVLAPTPATVTAREAGRAKTGYGAWTVEELDGVLRTETPRIGLWLDTSGLTVGETVDAIVEGRERSRVV
;
A
#
# COMPACT_ATOMS: atom_id res chain seq x y z
N LEU A 1 9.39 14.45 -1.52
CA LEU A 1 8.68 15.39 -0.64
C LEU A 1 7.39 14.79 -0.10
N ARG A 2 6.57 14.22 -0.98
CA ARG A 2 5.27 13.63 -0.59
C ARG A 2 5.44 12.56 0.49
N TYR A 3 6.38 11.64 0.32
CA TYR A 3 6.63 10.56 1.27
C TYR A 3 7.12 11.09 2.63
N ARG A 4 8.01 12.07 2.63
CA ARG A 4 8.48 12.68 3.88
C ARG A 4 7.37 13.39 4.63
N LEU A 5 6.51 14.11 3.91
CA LEU A 5 5.38 14.82 4.51
C LEU A 5 4.35 13.85 5.09
N SER A 6 4.00 12.81 4.36
CA SER A 6 3.02 11.83 4.84
C SER A 6 3.55 11.04 6.03
N ALA A 7 4.82 10.66 6.03
CA ALA A 7 5.43 9.97 7.17
C ALA A 7 5.47 10.86 8.41
N ALA A 8 5.90 12.11 8.27
CA ALA A 8 5.92 13.06 9.39
C ALA A 8 4.52 13.33 9.94
N THR A 9 3.53 13.47 9.07
CA THR A 9 2.14 13.68 9.48
C THR A 9 1.60 12.46 10.22
N ALA A 10 1.84 11.27 9.72
CA ALA A 10 1.42 10.03 10.38
C ALA A 10 2.06 9.87 11.75
N ASP A 11 3.35 10.17 11.87
CA ASP A 11 4.06 10.12 13.15
C ASP A 11 3.46 11.11 14.15
N ALA A 12 3.15 12.33 13.70
CA ALA A 12 2.55 13.34 14.57
C ALA A 12 1.18 12.89 15.09
N TYR A 13 0.33 12.32 14.24
CA TYR A 13 -0.96 11.80 14.66
C TYR A 13 -0.82 10.61 15.61
N ALA A 14 0.12 9.71 15.34
CA ALA A 14 0.36 8.56 16.20
C ALA A 14 0.84 9.00 17.59
N GLU A 15 1.73 9.99 17.66
CA GLU A 15 2.20 10.56 18.92
C GLU A 15 1.07 11.22 19.71
N ALA A 16 0.06 11.73 19.03
CA ALA A 16 -1.14 12.30 19.66
C ALA A 16 -2.19 11.27 20.08
N GLY A 17 -1.92 9.97 19.87
CA GLY A 17 -2.79 8.88 20.31
C GLY A 17 -3.74 8.35 19.22
N PHE A 18 -3.60 8.81 17.99
CA PHE A 18 -4.42 8.32 16.88
C PHE A 18 -3.77 7.13 16.18
N THR A 19 -4.59 6.27 15.62
CA THR A 19 -4.13 5.30 14.63
C THR A 19 -4.08 6.00 13.27
N ALA A 20 -2.89 6.08 12.69
CA ALA A 20 -2.71 6.71 11.38
C ALA A 20 -2.73 5.66 10.28
N VAL A 21 -3.51 5.92 9.23
CA VAL A 21 -3.55 5.09 8.02
C VAL A 21 -3.10 5.94 6.84
N VAL A 22 -2.08 5.49 6.13
CA VAL A 22 -1.55 6.18 4.95
C VAL A 22 -1.71 5.27 3.74
N GLN A 23 -2.19 5.84 2.64
CA GLN A 23 -2.36 5.11 1.39
C GLN A 23 -1.63 5.87 0.28
N ASP A 24 -0.80 5.15 -0.48
CA ASP A 24 -0.07 5.73 -1.60
C ASP A 24 0.38 4.61 -2.55
N VAL A 25 0.86 5.02 -3.71
CA VAL A 25 1.54 4.12 -4.65
C VAL A 25 3.04 4.20 -4.36
N VAL A 26 3.60 3.09 -3.85
CA VAL A 26 5.02 3.02 -3.45
C VAL A 26 5.61 1.76 -4.05
N LEU A 27 6.58 1.91 -4.94
CA LEU A 27 7.10 0.82 -5.75
C LEU A 27 8.63 0.72 -5.65
N GLY A 28 9.13 -0.49 -5.87
CA GLY A 28 10.56 -0.73 -5.98
C GLY A 28 11.30 -0.40 -4.71
N ALA A 29 12.49 0.20 -4.86
CA ALA A 29 13.33 0.60 -3.75
C ALA A 29 12.73 1.73 -2.90
N GLU A 30 11.70 2.41 -3.39
CA GLU A 30 11.02 3.44 -2.62
C GLU A 30 10.26 2.87 -1.43
N LEU A 31 9.83 1.61 -1.49
CA LEU A 31 9.09 0.99 -0.39
C LEU A 31 9.95 0.86 0.88
N PRO A 32 11.12 0.22 0.87
CA PRO A 32 11.95 0.19 2.07
C PRO A 32 12.38 1.58 2.53
N ALA A 33 12.69 2.49 1.61
CA ALA A 33 13.05 3.86 1.94
C ALA A 33 11.90 4.60 2.64
N TYR A 34 10.68 4.40 2.18
CA TYR A 34 9.50 4.99 2.78
C TYR A 34 9.23 4.41 4.19
N VAL A 35 9.36 3.11 4.33
CA VAL A 35 9.22 2.44 5.65
C VAL A 35 10.19 3.05 6.67
N ASP A 36 11.42 3.33 6.26
CA ASP A 36 12.44 3.89 7.13
C ASP A 36 12.16 5.35 7.55
N LEU A 37 11.30 6.05 6.84
CA LEU A 37 10.92 7.42 7.20
C LEU A 37 10.00 7.48 8.42
N PHE A 38 9.24 6.43 8.69
CA PHE A 38 8.34 6.39 9.86
C PHE A 38 9.12 6.05 11.12
N ARG A 39 8.92 6.84 12.17
CA ARG A 39 9.51 6.59 13.49
C ARG A 39 8.60 5.75 14.37
N THR A 40 7.29 5.82 14.14
CA THR A 40 6.29 5.13 14.94
C THR A 40 6.38 3.61 14.76
N ARG A 41 6.33 2.89 15.87
CA ARG A 41 6.22 1.43 15.90
C ARG A 41 5.14 1.03 16.90
N PRO A 42 4.37 -0.02 16.66
CA PRO A 42 4.45 -0.89 15.48
C PRO A 42 4.05 -0.17 14.20
N LEU A 43 4.64 -0.58 13.10
CA LEU A 43 4.29 -0.14 11.75
C LEU A 43 3.83 -1.36 10.96
N HIS A 44 2.71 -1.23 10.28
CA HIS A 44 2.14 -2.29 9.45
C HIS A 44 2.16 -1.86 7.99
N VAL A 45 2.62 -2.75 7.13
CA VAL A 45 2.65 -2.53 5.69
C VAL A 45 1.75 -3.56 5.02
N ILE A 46 0.78 -3.10 4.27
CA ILE A 46 -0.12 -3.94 3.50
C ILE A 46 0.01 -3.53 2.03
N VAL A 47 0.35 -4.49 1.18
CA VAL A 47 0.43 -4.27 -0.26
C VAL A 47 -0.76 -4.97 -0.91
N LEU A 48 -1.64 -4.19 -1.51
CA LEU A 48 -2.78 -4.71 -2.26
C LEU A 48 -2.32 -4.96 -3.68
N ALA A 49 -2.32 -6.21 -4.10
CA ALA A 49 -1.76 -6.64 -5.36
C ALA A 49 -2.75 -7.49 -6.17
N PRO A 50 -3.89 -6.90 -6.59
CA PRO A 50 -4.82 -7.59 -7.48
C PRO A 50 -4.17 -7.80 -8.85
N THR A 51 -4.74 -8.70 -9.65
CA THR A 51 -4.23 -8.93 -11.01
C THR A 51 -4.38 -7.66 -11.87
N PRO A 52 -3.53 -7.47 -12.90
CA PRO A 52 -3.67 -6.32 -13.80
C PRO A 52 -5.06 -6.23 -14.45
N ALA A 53 -5.66 -7.35 -14.80
CA ALA A 53 -7.01 -7.39 -15.38
C ALA A 53 -8.05 -6.83 -14.39
N THR A 54 -7.93 -7.17 -13.10
CA THR A 54 -8.81 -6.65 -12.06
C THR A 54 -8.64 -5.16 -11.87
N VAL A 55 -7.41 -4.67 -11.83
CA VAL A 55 -7.13 -3.23 -11.72
C VAL A 55 -7.74 -2.48 -12.89
N THR A 56 -7.54 -2.97 -14.11
CA THR A 56 -8.10 -2.36 -15.33
C THR A 56 -9.62 -2.29 -15.25
N ALA A 57 -10.29 -3.38 -14.83
CA ALA A 57 -11.73 -3.40 -14.70
C ALA A 57 -12.23 -2.40 -13.64
N ARG A 58 -11.53 -2.29 -12.52
CA ARG A 58 -11.89 -1.33 -11.45
C ARG A 58 -11.68 0.11 -11.89
N GLU A 59 -10.58 0.41 -12.61
CA GLU A 59 -10.32 1.74 -13.16
C GLU A 59 -11.38 2.17 -14.17
N ALA A 60 -11.85 1.26 -15.01
CA ALA A 60 -12.91 1.54 -15.98
C ALA A 60 -14.22 2.00 -15.33
N GLY A 61 -14.46 1.59 -14.08
CA GLY A 61 -15.64 2.00 -13.30
C GLY A 61 -15.47 3.33 -12.57
N ARG A 62 -14.32 3.98 -12.67
CA ARG A 62 -14.06 5.25 -11.98
C ARG A 62 -14.20 6.42 -12.94
N ALA A 63 -14.59 7.58 -12.39
CA ALA A 63 -14.67 8.83 -13.15
C ALA A 63 -13.29 9.42 -13.47
N LYS A 64 -12.23 8.89 -12.86
CA LYS A 64 -10.88 9.42 -12.93
C LYS A 64 -9.88 8.27 -13.00
N THR A 65 -8.95 8.32 -13.95
CA THR A 65 -7.80 7.41 -14.02
C THR A 65 -6.64 8.05 -13.28
N GLY A 66 -5.89 7.26 -12.48
CA GLY A 66 -5.00 7.79 -11.48
C GLY A 66 -3.50 7.61 -11.69
N TYR A 67 -3.05 7.00 -12.80
CA TYR A 67 -1.64 6.61 -12.91
C TYR A 67 -0.79 7.50 -13.84
N GLY A 68 -1.35 8.59 -14.36
CA GLY A 68 -0.62 9.49 -15.25
C GLY A 68 -0.13 8.78 -16.50
N ALA A 69 1.19 8.81 -16.75
CA ALA A 69 1.81 8.20 -17.91
C ALA A 69 2.03 6.69 -17.80
N TRP A 70 1.82 6.10 -16.61
CA TRP A 70 2.04 4.67 -16.38
C TRP A 70 0.82 3.84 -16.80
N THR A 71 1.05 2.70 -17.43
CA THR A 71 0.00 1.71 -17.64
C THR A 71 -0.16 0.84 -16.40
N VAL A 72 -1.31 0.16 -16.29
CA VAL A 72 -1.56 -0.82 -15.22
C VAL A 72 -0.52 -1.93 -15.25
N GLU A 73 -0.18 -2.43 -16.44
CA GLU A 73 0.80 -3.50 -16.63
C GLU A 73 2.22 -3.07 -16.23
N GLU A 74 2.60 -1.84 -16.55
CA GLU A 74 3.91 -1.30 -16.18
C GLU A 74 4.05 -1.20 -14.65
N LEU A 75 3.03 -0.67 -13.97
CA LEU A 75 3.03 -0.58 -12.51
C LEU A 75 3.04 -1.95 -11.86
N ASP A 76 2.24 -2.89 -12.38
CA ASP A 76 2.21 -4.26 -11.89
C ASP A 76 3.57 -4.94 -12.03
N GLY A 77 4.23 -4.73 -13.17
CA GLY A 77 5.56 -5.28 -13.42
C GLY A 77 6.58 -4.80 -12.40
N VAL A 78 6.64 -3.51 -12.12
CA VAL A 78 7.53 -2.94 -11.11
C VAL A 78 7.17 -3.45 -9.72
N LEU A 79 5.89 -3.50 -9.38
CA LEU A 79 5.45 -4.00 -8.09
C LEU A 79 5.92 -5.43 -7.86
N ARG A 80 5.74 -6.33 -8.84
CA ARG A 80 6.01 -7.75 -8.66
C ARG A 80 7.48 -8.12 -8.78
N THR A 81 8.24 -7.43 -9.64
CA THR A 81 9.61 -7.82 -9.95
C THR A 81 10.68 -6.97 -9.27
N GLU A 82 10.36 -5.73 -8.90
CA GLU A 82 11.34 -4.78 -8.38
C GLU A 82 11.07 -4.32 -6.95
N THR A 83 9.90 -4.63 -6.40
CA THR A 83 9.52 -4.19 -5.06
C THR A 83 9.83 -5.27 -4.03
N PRO A 84 10.63 -4.97 -2.99
CA PRO A 84 10.89 -5.93 -1.91
C PRO A 84 9.60 -6.37 -1.21
N ARG A 85 9.53 -7.63 -0.83
CA ARG A 85 8.38 -8.24 -0.17
C ARG A 85 8.33 -7.87 1.31
N ILE A 86 8.03 -6.63 1.59
CA ILE A 86 7.88 -6.11 2.94
C ILE A 86 6.39 -6.14 3.30
N GLY A 87 6.07 -6.63 4.50
CA GLY A 87 4.71 -6.64 5.00
C GLY A 87 3.83 -7.75 4.45
N LEU A 88 2.53 -7.51 4.48
CA LEU A 88 1.51 -8.45 4.01
C LEU A 88 1.10 -8.10 2.58
N TRP A 89 1.28 -9.03 1.67
CA TRP A 89 0.87 -8.89 0.28
C TRP A 89 -0.42 -9.65 0.04
N LEU A 90 -1.46 -8.95 -0.44
CA LEU A 90 -2.78 -9.53 -0.67
C LEU A 90 -3.20 -9.39 -2.13
N ASP A 91 -3.57 -10.50 -2.74
CA ASP A 91 -4.30 -10.49 -4.01
C ASP A 91 -5.78 -10.28 -3.69
N THR A 92 -6.29 -9.09 -4.00
CA THR A 92 -7.67 -8.71 -3.72
C THR A 92 -8.61 -8.93 -4.89
N SER A 93 -8.17 -9.62 -5.94
CA SER A 93 -8.92 -9.77 -7.20
C SER A 93 -10.31 -10.36 -7.01
N GLY A 94 -10.45 -11.36 -6.16
CA GLY A 94 -11.72 -12.02 -5.89
C GLY A 94 -12.42 -11.54 -4.61
N LEU A 95 -11.95 -10.46 -4.00
CA LEU A 95 -12.43 -10.02 -2.69
C LEU A 95 -13.32 -8.78 -2.79
N THR A 96 -14.37 -8.73 -1.98
CA THR A 96 -15.12 -7.52 -1.71
C THR A 96 -14.29 -6.61 -0.79
N VAL A 97 -14.75 -5.38 -0.60
CA VAL A 97 -14.12 -4.45 0.35
C VAL A 97 -14.12 -5.05 1.76
N GLY A 98 -15.24 -5.61 2.20
CA GLY A 98 -15.34 -6.24 3.52
C GLY A 98 -14.41 -7.42 3.68
N GLU A 99 -14.32 -8.29 2.69
CA GLU A 99 -13.42 -9.43 2.70
C GLU A 99 -11.95 -9.00 2.72
N THR A 100 -11.61 -7.93 2.00
CA THR A 100 -10.27 -7.35 2.02
C THR A 100 -9.91 -6.84 3.42
N VAL A 101 -10.81 -6.12 4.06
CA VAL A 101 -10.60 -5.64 5.43
C VAL A 101 -10.40 -6.81 6.40
N ASP A 102 -11.22 -7.84 6.30
CA ASP A 102 -11.09 -9.04 7.13
C ASP A 102 -9.73 -9.72 6.93
N ALA A 103 -9.27 -9.83 5.69
CA ALA A 103 -7.97 -10.41 5.38
C ALA A 103 -6.81 -9.59 5.97
N ILE A 104 -6.91 -8.27 5.96
CA ILE A 104 -5.92 -7.37 6.57
C ILE A 104 -5.87 -7.60 8.09
N VAL A 105 -7.02 -7.61 8.73
CA VAL A 105 -7.12 -7.81 10.18
C VAL A 105 -6.59 -9.19 10.60
N GLU A 106 -6.96 -10.24 9.88
CA GLU A 106 -6.47 -11.60 10.13
C GLU A 106 -4.97 -11.73 9.89
N GLY A 107 -4.43 -11.00 8.92
CA GLY A 107 -3.00 -11.00 8.57
C GLY A 107 -2.18 -9.97 9.33
N ARG A 108 -2.74 -9.31 10.33
CA ARG A 108 -2.11 -8.17 11.02
C ARG A 108 -0.69 -8.44 11.49
N GLU A 109 -0.43 -9.59 12.08
CA GLU A 109 0.91 -9.91 12.58
C GLU A 109 1.93 -10.03 11.43
N ARG A 110 1.51 -10.56 10.29
CA ARG A 110 2.38 -10.69 9.11
C ARG A 110 2.66 -9.36 8.43
N SER A 111 1.82 -8.35 8.65
CA SER A 111 2.01 -7.01 8.09
C SER A 111 3.01 -6.19 8.89
N ARG A 112 3.32 -6.61 10.11
CA ARG A 112 4.17 -5.85 11.01
C ARG A 112 5.61 -5.84 10.53
N VAL A 113 6.21 -4.65 10.49
CA VAL A 113 7.63 -4.48 10.20
C VAL A 113 8.38 -4.08 11.46
N VAL A 114 9.61 -4.53 11.53
CA VAL A 114 10.47 -4.35 12.71
C VAL A 114 11.22 -3.03 12.65
#